data_e4f3275ba18f1be811e8092a28880cc8
#
_entry.id   e4f3275ba18f1be811e8092a28880cc8
#
_cell.length_a   1.000
_cell.length_b   1.000
_cell.length_c   1.000
_cell.angle_alpha   90.00
_cell.angle_beta   90.00
_cell.angle_gamma   90.00
#
_symmetry.space_group_name_H-M   'P 1'
#
loop_
_entity.id
_entity.type
_entity.pdbx_description
1 polymer ?
#
loop_
_entity_poly.entity_id
_entity_poly.type
_entity_poly.pdbx_seq_one_letter_code
_entity_poly.pdbx_strand_id
1 'polypeptide(L)'
;MCIRDSFSGRGIGDNSATLWGSWIFKFYDASIYFSGDTGYMEEFKNISAKYGPFDLAFLDAGQYNIAWEQVHMLPDQVIQAAIDLNASVSIPIHISKYELSLHHWYEPMELVSTYGAEQNVTIATPMLGSTFIFGEEVPQDTWWRGVTECTDPFLDDHPLLEYALIYTNVIGILWIVVPRLKKRVNSSEEE
;
A
#
# COMPACT_ATOMS: atom_id res chain seq x y z
N MET A 1 -0.83 -18.57 10.86
CA MET A 1 -1.74 -17.41 10.86
C MET A 1 -1.46 -16.60 12.13
N CYS A 2 -1.03 -15.37 11.99
CA CYS A 2 -0.92 -14.43 13.11
C CYS A 2 -2.18 -13.56 13.10
N ILE A 3 -2.76 -13.33 14.26
CA ILE A 3 -4.05 -12.64 14.41
C ILE A 3 -3.84 -11.42 15.29
N ARG A 4 -4.36 -10.29 14.89
CA ARG A 4 -4.34 -9.02 15.62
C ARG A 4 -5.76 -8.58 15.97
N ASP A 5 -5.91 -7.98 17.16
CA ASP A 5 -7.21 -7.84 17.85
C ASP A 5 -8.01 -6.57 17.50
N SER A 6 -7.71 -5.83 16.47
CA SER A 6 -8.49 -4.62 16.23
C SER A 6 -8.65 -4.28 14.77
N PHE A 7 -9.79 -4.56 14.20
CA PHE A 7 -10.19 -4.09 12.90
C PHE A 7 -11.53 -3.35 12.97
N SER A 8 -11.58 -2.16 12.38
CA SER A 8 -12.85 -1.51 12.06
C SER A 8 -13.43 -2.20 10.83
N GLY A 9 -14.49 -2.97 10.99
CA GLY A 9 -15.25 -3.49 9.86
C GLY A 9 -15.80 -2.37 8.96
N ARG A 10 -16.27 -2.74 7.78
CA ARG A 10 -16.79 -1.78 6.78
C ARG A 10 -18.22 -1.32 7.05
N GLY A 11 -18.86 -1.84 8.08
CA GLY A 11 -20.26 -1.52 8.44
C GLY A 11 -20.37 -0.64 9.69
N ILE A 12 -21.46 0.09 9.80
CA ILE A 12 -21.82 0.84 11.01
C ILE A 12 -22.07 -0.17 12.13
N GLY A 13 -21.28 -0.13 13.20
CA GLY A 13 -21.37 -1.05 14.32
C GLY A 13 -20.53 -2.32 14.21
N ASP A 14 -19.69 -2.44 13.18
CA ASP A 14 -18.84 -3.60 12.89
C ASP A 14 -17.38 -3.38 13.41
N ASN A 15 -17.21 -2.56 14.41
CA ASN A 15 -15.91 -2.29 15.00
C ASN A 15 -15.38 -3.53 15.71
N SER A 16 -14.17 -3.95 15.33
CA SER A 16 -13.47 -5.10 15.93
C SER A 16 -14.20 -6.45 15.81
N ALA A 17 -15.14 -6.58 14.87
CA ALA A 17 -15.86 -7.83 14.63
C ALA A 17 -15.07 -8.86 13.82
N THR A 18 -14.00 -8.41 13.13
CA THR A 18 -13.10 -9.27 12.37
C THR A 18 -11.67 -9.10 12.83
N LEU A 19 -10.87 -10.13 12.64
CA LEU A 19 -9.45 -10.15 13.02
C LEU A 19 -8.58 -9.94 11.78
N TRP A 20 -7.54 -9.15 11.94
CA TRP A 20 -6.46 -9.07 10.96
C TRP A 20 -5.59 -10.31 11.05
N GLY A 21 -5.11 -10.75 9.92
CA GLY A 21 -4.26 -11.92 9.87
C GLY A 21 -3.17 -11.77 8.82
N SER A 22 -2.00 -12.27 9.17
CA SER A 22 -0.93 -12.52 8.23
C SER A 22 -0.81 -14.01 7.93
N TRP A 23 -0.15 -14.33 6.84
CA TRP A 23 -0.01 -15.70 6.36
C TRP A 23 1.45 -16.10 6.25
N ILE A 24 1.74 -17.33 6.64
CA ILE A 24 3.04 -17.97 6.44
C ILE A 24 2.84 -19.18 5.54
N PHE A 25 3.54 -19.19 4.42
CA PHE A 25 3.56 -20.32 3.49
C PHE A 25 4.93 -21.01 3.62
N LYS A 26 4.89 -22.30 3.97
CA LYS A 26 6.08 -23.14 4.05
C LYS A 26 6.03 -24.15 2.91
N PHE A 27 7.05 -24.09 2.04
CA PHE A 27 7.31 -25.05 0.99
C PHE A 27 8.50 -25.91 1.37
N TYR A 28 8.86 -26.86 0.53
CA TYR A 28 10.01 -27.72 0.79
C TYR A 28 11.33 -26.94 0.83
N ASP A 29 11.44 -25.94 -0.02
CA ASP A 29 12.65 -25.16 -0.29
C ASP A 29 12.48 -23.66 -0.13
N ALA A 30 11.29 -23.20 0.29
CA ALA A 30 11.02 -21.78 0.45
C ALA A 30 10.04 -21.49 1.61
N SER A 31 10.21 -20.33 2.21
CA SER A 31 9.42 -19.82 3.31
C SER A 31 9.00 -18.40 3.01
N ILE A 32 7.68 -18.17 2.92
CA ILE A 32 7.10 -16.90 2.51
C ILE A 32 6.25 -16.34 3.63
N TYR A 33 6.41 -15.05 3.89
CA TYR A 33 5.53 -14.27 4.77
C TYR A 33 4.66 -13.30 3.96
N PHE A 34 3.40 -13.18 4.29
CA PHE A 34 2.46 -12.23 3.71
C PHE A 34 1.77 -11.47 4.83
N SER A 35 2.01 -10.16 4.92
CA SER A 35 1.52 -9.33 6.03
C SER A 35 0.00 -9.14 6.01
N GLY A 36 -0.61 -9.07 4.82
CA GLY A 36 -1.89 -8.39 4.66
C GLY A 36 -1.75 -6.90 4.96
N ASP A 37 -2.86 -6.19 5.10
CA ASP A 37 -2.86 -4.80 5.55
C ASP A 37 -2.55 -4.76 7.04
N THR A 38 -1.49 -4.05 7.43
CA THR A 38 -1.07 -3.97 8.84
C THR A 38 -0.14 -2.79 9.09
N GLY A 39 -0.26 -2.16 10.26
CA GLY A 39 0.78 -1.31 10.80
C GLY A 39 1.97 -2.12 11.33
N TYR A 40 3.04 -1.43 11.69
CA TYR A 40 4.19 -2.06 12.31
C TYR A 40 3.83 -2.64 13.70
N MET A 41 4.40 -3.81 13.99
CA MET A 41 4.24 -4.49 15.28
C MET A 41 5.53 -5.23 15.68
N GLU A 42 5.86 -5.21 16.96
CA GLU A 42 7.04 -5.94 17.48
C GLU A 42 6.91 -7.46 17.36
N GLU A 43 5.70 -7.97 17.16
CA GLU A 43 5.43 -9.38 16.91
C GLU A 43 6.12 -9.93 15.68
N PHE A 44 6.59 -9.10 14.74
CA PHE A 44 7.42 -9.54 13.62
C PHE A 44 8.67 -10.29 14.08
N LYS A 45 9.30 -9.85 15.17
CA LYS A 45 10.46 -10.54 15.80
C LYS A 45 10.07 -11.93 16.32
N ASN A 46 8.93 -12.03 16.99
CA ASN A 46 8.42 -13.29 17.52
C ASN A 46 8.02 -14.26 16.41
N ILE A 47 7.43 -13.73 15.33
CA ILE A 47 7.08 -14.49 14.12
C ILE A 47 8.34 -15.04 13.48
N SER A 48 9.39 -14.23 13.32
CA SER A 48 10.67 -14.64 12.78
C SER A 48 11.34 -15.69 13.67
N ALA A 49 11.39 -15.48 14.98
CA ALA A 49 11.99 -16.41 15.92
C ALA A 49 11.30 -17.79 15.89
N LYS A 50 10.00 -17.83 15.63
CA LYS A 50 9.22 -19.08 15.63
C LYS A 50 9.16 -19.76 14.27
N TYR A 51 9.09 -18.99 13.20
CA TYR A 51 8.74 -19.48 11.87
C TYR A 51 9.76 -19.11 10.78
N GLY A 52 10.61 -18.11 11.03
CA GLY A 52 11.63 -17.64 10.10
C GLY A 52 12.91 -18.48 10.09
N PRO A 53 13.96 -18.03 9.43
CA PRO A 53 13.94 -16.84 8.58
C PRO A 53 13.00 -17.02 7.39
N PHE A 54 12.67 -15.91 6.70
CA PHE A 54 11.84 -15.96 5.51
C PHE A 54 12.66 -15.64 4.26
N ASP A 55 12.46 -16.43 3.23
CA ASP A 55 13.11 -16.21 1.94
C ASP A 55 12.47 -15.01 1.23
N LEU A 56 11.17 -14.84 1.38
CA LEU A 56 10.40 -13.77 0.77
C LEU A 56 9.35 -13.22 1.76
N ALA A 57 9.24 -11.89 1.84
CA ALA A 57 8.20 -11.23 2.60
C ALA A 57 7.41 -10.24 1.73
N PHE A 58 6.09 -10.39 1.69
CA PHE A 58 5.19 -9.40 1.13
C PHE A 58 4.71 -8.49 2.27
N LEU A 59 5.08 -7.21 2.20
CA LEU A 59 4.86 -6.26 3.29
C LEU A 59 3.97 -5.11 2.85
N ASP A 60 2.96 -4.81 3.65
CA ASP A 60 2.12 -3.62 3.47
C ASP A 60 3.00 -2.36 3.46
N ALA A 61 2.90 -1.56 2.42
CA ALA A 61 3.72 -0.36 2.23
C ALA A 61 2.91 0.81 1.67
N GLY A 62 1.61 0.63 1.51
CA GLY A 62 0.76 1.62 0.86
C GLY A 62 -0.26 2.26 1.77
N GLN A 63 -0.82 3.39 1.29
CA GLN A 63 -1.95 4.08 1.91
C GLN A 63 -1.69 4.53 3.36
N TYR A 64 -0.42 4.69 3.72
CA TYR A 64 0.01 5.07 5.06
C TYR A 64 -0.30 6.54 5.38
N ASN A 65 -0.47 6.82 6.65
CA ASN A 65 -0.51 8.17 7.22
C ASN A 65 -0.24 8.07 8.71
N ILE A 66 0.34 9.11 9.31
CA ILE A 66 0.58 9.19 10.76
C ILE A 66 -0.73 9.04 11.55
N ALA A 67 -1.86 9.51 10.99
CA ALA A 67 -3.16 9.41 11.65
C ALA A 67 -3.68 7.96 11.78
N TRP A 68 -3.15 7.02 10.99
CA TRP A 68 -3.52 5.60 11.00
C TRP A 68 -2.32 4.66 10.78
N GLU A 69 -1.17 5.01 11.29
CA GLU A 69 0.06 4.19 11.26
C GLU A 69 -0.11 2.77 11.82
N GLN A 70 -1.14 2.57 12.66
CA GLN A 70 -1.49 1.26 13.19
C GLN A 70 -2.16 0.35 12.15
N VAL A 71 -2.64 0.92 11.05
CA VAL A 71 -3.36 0.21 9.98
C VAL A 71 -2.41 -0.09 8.82
N HIS A 72 -1.57 0.86 8.46
CA HIS A 72 -0.62 0.77 7.35
C HIS A 72 0.76 1.24 7.80
N MET A 73 1.79 0.45 7.50
CA MET A 73 3.16 0.77 7.86
C MET A 73 3.67 2.02 7.13
N LEU A 74 4.35 2.90 7.87
CA LEU A 74 5.17 3.95 7.27
C LEU A 74 6.36 3.33 6.53
N PRO A 75 6.95 3.99 5.53
CA PRO A 75 8.04 3.42 4.72
C PRO A 75 9.26 2.93 5.51
N ASP A 76 9.66 3.63 6.56
CA ASP A 76 10.72 3.21 7.46
C ASP A 76 10.33 1.99 8.30
N GLN A 77 9.06 1.89 8.68
CA GLN A 77 8.51 0.75 9.40
C GLN A 77 8.45 -0.51 8.52
N VAL A 78 8.25 -0.37 7.21
CA VAL A 78 8.33 -1.49 6.25
C VAL A 78 9.73 -2.11 6.28
N ILE A 79 10.77 -1.28 6.28
CA ILE A 79 12.15 -1.75 6.33
C ILE A 79 12.45 -2.40 7.69
N GLN A 80 11.98 -1.81 8.78
CA GLN A 80 12.13 -2.41 10.11
C GLN A 80 11.42 -3.76 10.19
N ALA A 81 10.23 -3.90 9.62
CA ALA A 81 9.51 -5.18 9.57
C ALA A 81 10.27 -6.24 8.76
N ALA A 82 10.88 -5.87 7.63
CA ALA A 82 11.72 -6.75 6.83
C ALA A 82 12.92 -7.28 7.64
N ILE A 83 13.57 -6.39 8.40
CA ILE A 83 14.69 -6.74 9.28
C ILE A 83 14.21 -7.67 10.40
N ASP A 84 13.13 -7.33 11.08
CA ASP A 84 12.60 -8.11 12.21
C ASP A 84 12.11 -9.49 11.78
N LEU A 85 11.59 -9.62 10.57
CA LEU A 85 11.21 -10.90 9.96
C LEU A 85 12.43 -11.71 9.49
N ASN A 86 13.61 -11.11 9.45
CA ASN A 86 14.82 -11.69 8.87
C ASN A 86 14.53 -12.21 7.44
N ALA A 87 13.91 -11.34 6.63
CA ALA A 87 13.54 -11.67 5.26
C ALA A 87 14.71 -11.44 4.31
N SER A 88 14.99 -12.41 3.44
CA SER A 88 16.07 -12.30 2.44
C SER A 88 15.71 -11.29 1.35
N VAL A 89 14.45 -11.29 0.91
CA VAL A 89 13.89 -10.34 -0.06
C VAL A 89 12.52 -9.88 0.42
N SER A 90 12.24 -8.59 0.31
CA SER A 90 10.91 -8.05 0.63
C SER A 90 10.28 -7.38 -0.59
N ILE A 91 8.99 -7.60 -0.78
CA ILE A 91 8.17 -6.99 -1.83
C ILE A 91 7.14 -6.08 -1.17
N PRO A 92 7.17 -4.77 -1.42
CA PRO A 92 6.12 -3.88 -0.97
C PRO A 92 4.81 -4.18 -1.70
N ILE A 93 3.72 -4.28 -0.96
CA ILE A 93 2.38 -4.54 -1.48
C ILE A 93 1.40 -3.43 -1.06
N HIS A 94 0.17 -3.47 -1.56
CA HIS A 94 -0.89 -2.48 -1.30
C HIS A 94 -0.55 -1.07 -1.82
N ILE A 95 0.21 -0.98 -2.90
CA ILE A 95 0.80 0.23 -3.47
C ILE A 95 0.40 0.46 -4.93
N SER A 96 0.70 1.63 -5.44
CA SER A 96 0.83 1.97 -6.87
C SER A 96 -0.43 1.90 -7.73
N LYS A 97 -1.62 1.73 -7.15
CA LYS A 97 -2.86 1.67 -7.92
C LYS A 97 -3.74 2.91 -7.76
N TYR A 98 -3.87 3.42 -6.55
CA TYR A 98 -4.71 4.56 -6.21
C TYR A 98 -4.03 5.45 -5.19
N GLU A 99 -4.29 6.73 -5.27
CA GLU A 99 -3.99 7.70 -4.22
C GLU A 99 -5.17 7.74 -3.24
N LEU A 100 -5.18 6.83 -2.27
CA LEU A 100 -6.20 6.77 -1.22
C LEU A 100 -5.76 7.47 0.06
N SER A 101 -4.51 7.87 0.13
CA SER A 101 -3.89 8.61 1.22
C SER A 101 -3.40 9.97 0.72
N LEU A 102 -2.73 10.73 1.60
CA LEU A 102 -2.23 12.08 1.31
C LEU A 102 -0.80 12.09 0.72
N HIS A 103 -0.41 11.01 0.07
CA HIS A 103 0.88 10.89 -0.63
C HIS A 103 0.66 10.46 -2.08
N HIS A 104 1.60 10.77 -2.95
CA HIS A 104 1.57 10.33 -4.35
C HIS A 104 1.60 8.81 -4.47
N TRP A 105 0.97 8.27 -5.51
CA TRP A 105 0.87 6.83 -5.74
C TRP A 105 2.23 6.11 -5.82
N TYR A 106 3.29 6.82 -6.23
CA TYR A 106 4.64 6.28 -6.39
C TYR A 106 5.52 6.48 -5.14
N GLU A 107 5.13 7.37 -4.21
CA GLU A 107 5.93 7.71 -3.03
C GLU A 107 6.30 6.50 -2.17
N PRO A 108 5.39 5.54 -1.89
CA PRO A 108 5.73 4.35 -1.14
C PRO A 108 6.89 3.58 -1.76
N MET A 109 6.88 3.38 -3.08
CA MET A 109 7.94 2.69 -3.80
C MET A 109 9.27 3.43 -3.72
N GLU A 110 9.25 4.73 -3.88
CA GLU A 110 10.43 5.60 -3.84
C GLU A 110 11.09 5.54 -2.45
N LEU A 111 10.31 5.73 -1.39
CA LEU A 111 10.82 5.76 -0.03
C LEU A 111 11.27 4.38 0.47
N VAL A 112 10.48 3.33 0.23
CA VAL A 112 10.84 1.97 0.64
C VAL A 112 12.11 1.50 -0.07
N SER A 113 12.26 1.79 -1.37
CA SER A 113 13.49 1.46 -2.12
C SER A 113 14.70 2.23 -1.60
N THR A 114 14.54 3.52 -1.29
CA THR A 114 15.61 4.36 -0.76
C THR A 114 16.06 3.87 0.61
N TYR A 115 15.13 3.70 1.56
CA TYR A 115 15.45 3.24 2.91
C TYR A 115 15.97 1.80 2.93
N GLY A 116 15.47 0.94 2.03
CA GLY A 116 16.00 -0.41 1.84
C GLY A 116 17.49 -0.39 1.46
N ALA A 117 17.85 0.44 0.48
CA ALA A 117 19.24 0.60 0.06
C ALA A 117 20.14 1.15 1.18
N GLU A 118 19.65 2.14 1.94
CA GLU A 118 20.39 2.72 3.07
C GLU A 118 20.65 1.71 4.20
N GLN A 119 19.74 0.78 4.43
CA GLN A 119 19.82 -0.22 5.50
C GLN A 119 20.27 -1.61 5.03
N ASN A 120 20.69 -1.75 3.76
CA ASN A 120 21.09 -3.02 3.13
C ASN A 120 19.97 -4.09 3.19
N VAL A 121 18.71 -3.68 3.07
CA VAL A 121 17.55 -4.56 2.92
C VAL A 121 17.23 -4.70 1.45
N THR A 122 17.15 -5.94 0.96
CA THR A 122 16.81 -6.20 -0.44
C THR A 122 15.31 -6.02 -0.68
N ILE A 123 14.96 -4.96 -1.40
CA ILE A 123 13.59 -4.68 -1.82
C ILE A 123 13.44 -5.05 -3.29
N ALA A 124 12.54 -5.97 -3.59
CA ALA A 124 12.17 -6.29 -4.96
C ALA A 124 11.03 -5.37 -5.43
N THR A 125 11.20 -4.80 -6.60
CA THR A 125 10.26 -3.85 -7.21
C THR A 125 9.85 -4.30 -8.61
N PRO A 126 9.25 -5.50 -8.76
CA PRO A 126 8.79 -5.94 -10.07
C PRO A 126 7.75 -4.98 -10.63
N MET A 127 7.85 -4.66 -11.92
CA MET A 127 6.82 -3.87 -12.60
C MET A 127 5.46 -4.58 -12.47
N LEU A 128 4.40 -3.82 -12.25
CA LEU A 128 3.05 -4.38 -12.14
C LEU A 128 2.69 -5.21 -13.37
N GLY A 129 2.31 -6.46 -13.14
CA GLY A 129 2.01 -7.44 -14.19
C GLY A 129 3.21 -8.21 -14.75
N SER A 130 4.46 -7.87 -14.35
CA SER A 130 5.63 -8.68 -14.70
C SER A 130 5.76 -9.92 -13.81
N THR A 131 6.47 -10.93 -14.31
CA THR A 131 6.79 -12.13 -13.55
C THR A 131 8.09 -11.92 -12.79
N PHE A 132 8.09 -12.21 -11.50
CA PHE A 132 9.29 -12.38 -10.68
C PHE A 132 9.46 -13.84 -10.32
N ILE A 133 10.63 -14.41 -10.63
CA ILE A 133 10.97 -15.79 -10.29
C ILE A 133 11.92 -15.74 -9.10
N PHE A 134 11.47 -16.25 -7.95
CA PHE A 134 12.28 -16.31 -6.76
C PHE A 134 13.48 -17.24 -6.94
N GLY A 135 14.67 -16.77 -6.53
CA GLY A 135 15.93 -17.48 -6.76
C GLY A 135 16.71 -17.05 -8.01
N GLU A 136 16.10 -16.23 -8.84
CA GLU A 136 16.78 -15.51 -9.94
C GLU A 136 17.15 -14.09 -9.52
N GLU A 137 17.54 -13.25 -10.50
CA GLU A 137 17.87 -11.85 -10.25
C GLU A 137 16.68 -11.10 -9.65
N VAL A 138 16.92 -10.39 -8.55
CA VAL A 138 15.89 -9.62 -7.86
C VAL A 138 15.63 -8.33 -8.65
N PRO A 139 14.40 -8.09 -9.15
CA PRO A 139 14.10 -6.87 -9.88
C PRO A 139 14.11 -5.68 -8.92
N GLN A 140 14.95 -4.69 -9.20
CA GLN A 140 15.08 -3.45 -8.43
C GLN A 140 14.92 -2.21 -9.33
N ASP A 141 14.14 -2.36 -10.39
CA ASP A 141 13.86 -1.27 -11.33
C ASP A 141 13.02 -0.18 -10.69
N THR A 142 13.31 1.06 -11.04
CA THR A 142 12.53 2.23 -10.62
C THR A 142 11.50 2.61 -11.69
N TRP A 143 10.74 1.62 -12.15
CA TRP A 143 9.81 1.73 -13.27
C TRP A 143 8.76 2.83 -13.09
N TRP A 144 8.36 3.14 -11.85
CA TRP A 144 7.39 4.20 -11.54
C TRP A 144 7.87 5.59 -11.94
N ARG A 145 9.19 5.84 -11.99
CA ARG A 145 9.76 7.13 -12.41
C ARG A 145 9.55 7.43 -13.89
N GLY A 146 9.28 6.40 -14.69
CA GLY A 146 8.99 6.54 -16.12
C GLY A 146 7.50 6.61 -16.46
N VAL A 147 6.63 6.48 -15.45
CA VAL A 147 5.17 6.54 -15.66
C VAL A 147 4.74 8.00 -15.63
N THR A 148 4.22 8.49 -16.76
CA THR A 148 3.58 9.81 -16.83
C THR A 148 2.23 9.72 -16.14
N GLU A 149 1.99 10.60 -15.18
CA GLU A 149 0.65 10.73 -14.58
C GLU A 149 -0.36 11.08 -15.67
N CYS A 150 -1.47 10.34 -15.70
CA CYS A 150 -2.63 10.77 -16.46
C CYS A 150 -3.26 11.94 -15.70
N THR A 151 -2.86 13.15 -16.05
CA THR A 151 -3.52 14.34 -15.55
C THR A 151 -4.91 14.41 -16.18
N ASP A 152 -5.95 14.56 -15.35
CA ASP A 152 -7.27 14.93 -15.84
C ASP A 152 -7.27 16.45 -16.01
N PRO A 153 -7.30 16.99 -17.25
CA PRO A 153 -7.22 18.43 -17.48
C PRO A 153 -8.30 19.21 -16.72
N PHE A 154 -9.44 18.56 -16.43
CA PHE A 154 -10.50 19.19 -15.65
C PHE A 154 -10.13 19.32 -14.16
N LEU A 155 -9.39 18.38 -13.60
CA LEU A 155 -8.94 18.42 -12.21
C LEU A 155 -7.75 19.37 -12.04
N ASP A 156 -6.87 19.44 -13.03
CA ASP A 156 -5.73 20.37 -13.04
C ASP A 156 -6.17 21.82 -12.98
N ASP A 157 -7.26 22.16 -13.69
CA ASP A 157 -7.85 23.50 -13.66
C ASP A 157 -8.66 23.78 -12.37
N HIS A 158 -8.96 22.74 -11.58
CA HIS A 158 -9.82 22.82 -10.39
C HIS A 158 -9.26 22.03 -9.21
N PRO A 159 -8.06 22.37 -8.70
CA PRO A 159 -7.37 21.59 -7.67
C PRO A 159 -8.17 21.42 -6.37
N LEU A 160 -9.08 22.37 -6.05
CA LEU A 160 -9.95 22.23 -4.87
C LEU A 160 -11.02 21.11 -5.03
N LEU A 161 -11.34 20.71 -6.27
CA LEU A 161 -12.26 19.60 -6.52
C LEU A 161 -11.60 18.25 -6.28
N GLU A 162 -10.30 18.13 -6.52
CA GLU A 162 -9.52 16.93 -6.22
C GLU A 162 -9.53 16.67 -4.71
N TYR A 163 -9.25 17.67 -3.89
CA TYR A 163 -9.38 17.57 -2.43
C TYR A 163 -10.81 17.26 -1.97
N ALA A 164 -11.82 17.85 -2.62
CA ALA A 164 -13.22 17.58 -2.31
C ALA A 164 -13.59 16.13 -2.66
N LEU A 165 -13.11 15.56 -3.75
CA LEU A 165 -13.34 14.17 -4.15
C LEU A 165 -12.67 13.18 -3.20
N ILE A 166 -11.46 13.46 -2.73
CA ILE A 166 -10.75 12.65 -1.72
C ILE A 166 -11.50 12.71 -0.38
N TYR A 167 -11.85 13.90 0.09
CA TYR A 167 -12.55 14.09 1.37
C TYR A 167 -13.93 13.44 1.41
N THR A 168 -14.63 13.40 0.30
CA THR A 168 -16.01 12.89 0.25
C THR A 168 -16.09 11.39 0.04
N ASN A 169 -15.09 10.76 -0.56
CA ASN A 169 -14.95 9.30 -0.53
C ASN A 169 -14.74 8.77 0.89
N VAL A 170 -14.11 9.55 1.76
CA VAL A 170 -13.92 9.21 3.18
C VAL A 170 -15.21 9.38 4.00
N ILE A 171 -16.13 10.27 3.61
CA ILE A 171 -17.31 10.64 4.41
C ILE A 171 -18.66 10.23 3.79
N GLY A 172 -18.69 9.73 2.57
CA GLY A 172 -19.94 9.20 1.95
C GLY A 172 -20.99 10.26 1.52
N ILE A 173 -20.61 11.53 1.36
CA ILE A 173 -21.57 12.66 1.11
C ILE A 173 -21.67 13.09 -0.38
N LEU A 174 -20.96 12.47 -1.31
CA LEU A 174 -20.76 13.04 -2.66
C LEU A 174 -21.75 12.68 -3.77
N TRP A 175 -22.90 12.14 -3.51
CA TRP A 175 -23.86 11.82 -4.58
C TRP A 175 -24.68 13.01 -5.12
N ILE A 176 -24.53 14.21 -4.57
CA ILE A 176 -25.46 15.32 -4.86
C ILE A 176 -24.89 16.39 -5.82
N VAL A 177 -23.57 16.51 -5.96
CA VAL A 177 -22.96 17.63 -6.70
C VAL A 177 -22.63 17.29 -8.17
N VAL A 178 -22.18 16.08 -8.46
CA VAL A 178 -21.74 15.67 -9.80
C VAL A 178 -22.86 15.68 -10.88
N PRO A 179 -24.10 15.29 -10.62
CA PRO A 179 -25.14 15.33 -11.65
C PRO A 179 -25.55 16.74 -12.09
N ARG A 180 -25.35 17.75 -11.24
CA ARG A 180 -25.72 19.15 -11.58
C ARG A 180 -24.66 19.87 -12.43
N LEU A 181 -23.40 19.51 -12.28
CA LEU A 181 -22.30 20.08 -13.07
C LEU A 181 -22.29 19.53 -14.51
N LYS A 182 -22.55 18.22 -14.70
CA LYS A 182 -22.67 17.64 -16.05
C LYS A 182 -23.78 18.26 -16.90
N LYS A 183 -24.86 18.76 -16.28
CA LYS A 183 -25.93 19.42 -16.99
C LYS A 183 -25.60 20.83 -17.48
N ARG A 184 -24.60 21.50 -16.89
CA ARG A 184 -24.19 22.85 -17.29
C ARG A 184 -23.17 22.86 -18.43
N VAL A 185 -22.32 21.84 -18.51
CA VAL A 185 -21.31 21.73 -19.59
C VAL A 185 -21.95 21.38 -20.93
N ASN A 186 -22.98 20.51 -20.94
CA ASN A 186 -23.67 20.14 -22.18
C ASN A 186 -24.63 21.22 -22.73
N SER A 187 -24.91 22.31 -21.99
CA SER A 187 -25.76 23.42 -22.48
C SER A 187 -24.97 24.58 -23.10
N SER A 188 -23.63 24.53 -23.12
CA SER A 188 -22.78 25.55 -23.75
C SER A 188 -22.21 25.13 -25.11
N GLU A 189 -22.50 23.92 -25.59
CA GLU A 189 -22.08 23.45 -26.92
C GLU A 189 -23.19 23.45 -27.97
N GLU A 190 -24.37 24.01 -27.66
CA GLU A 190 -25.54 24.13 -28.61
C GLU A 190 -25.96 25.58 -28.86
N GLU A 191 -25.01 26.56 -28.91
CA GLU A 191 -25.28 27.88 -29.48
C GLU A 191 -24.25 28.28 -30.52
#